data_9df0285528b93b72012cd0b429b85fd4
#
_entry.id   9df0285528b93b72012cd0b429b85fd4
#
_cell.length_a   1.000
_cell.length_b   1.000
_cell.length_c   1.000
_cell.angle_alpha   90.00
_cell.angle_beta   90.00
_cell.angle_gamma   90.00
#
_symmetry.space_group_name_H-M   'P 1'
#
loop_
_entity.id
_entity.type
_entity.pdbx_description
1 polymer ?
#
loop_
_entity_poly.entity_id
_entity_poly.type
_entity_poly.pdbx_seq_one_letter_code
_entity_poly.pdbx_strand_id
1 'polypeptide(L)'
;MSGRNRNRPPHEAGSFAAGDFAEGITPWGDPRGGVGGTMRAALYWAPEVDDPLHALGATWLGRDPETAATLPQPAIPGFDLAEATAEARRYGLHATLKAPFRLAQPFPALREAVLRLAAGTEPFALPPLSLESFGGFLALREAAPCPALHHLADEAVRQLDPCRAPLSEAERARRRPERLDARRRENLDRWGYPEVFEDWRFHVTLTRRLLPEEEARVRPVLERHLGDIPARPRRITSVSLFTQGSPEVPFLISERFTLGASASGR
;
A
#
# COMPACT_ATOMS: atom_id res chain seq x y z
N MET A 1 17.09 -30.58 53.82
CA MET A 1 16.84 -29.14 53.88
C MET A 1 16.68 -28.67 52.43
N SER A 2 15.51 -28.70 51.98
CA SER A 2 14.46 -27.71 51.91
C SER A 2 14.85 -26.53 50.95
N GLY A 3 14.15 -26.43 49.85
CA GLY A 3 14.19 -25.25 48.98
C GLY A 3 13.36 -25.43 47.71
N ARG A 4 12.13 -25.47 47.81
CA ARG A 4 10.93 -24.97 47.05
C ARG A 4 11.12 -24.56 45.59
N ASN A 5 10.63 -25.42 44.76
CA ASN A 5 10.11 -25.20 43.42
C ASN A 5 8.93 -24.21 43.45
N ARG A 6 8.98 -23.10 42.73
CA ARG A 6 7.81 -22.24 42.46
C ARG A 6 7.42 -22.33 40.99
N ASN A 7 6.42 -23.13 40.76
CA ASN A 7 5.57 -23.11 39.58
C ASN A 7 5.03 -21.70 39.34
N ARG A 8 5.25 -21.17 38.14
CA ARG A 8 4.56 -20.00 37.61
C ARG A 8 3.58 -20.49 36.55
N PRO A 9 2.28 -20.16 36.63
CA PRO A 9 1.30 -20.61 35.65
C PRO A 9 1.49 -19.87 34.28
N PRO A 10 1.04 -20.46 33.17
CA PRO A 10 1.11 -19.83 31.85
C PRO A 10 0.14 -18.65 31.79
N HIS A 11 0.59 -17.56 31.20
CA HIS A 11 -0.25 -16.41 30.90
C HIS A 11 -1.33 -16.81 29.87
N GLU A 12 -2.57 -16.69 30.31
CA GLU A 12 -3.75 -16.80 29.47
C GLU A 12 -3.69 -15.75 28.34
N ALA A 13 -3.82 -16.24 27.13
CA ALA A 13 -4.06 -15.40 25.97
C ALA A 13 -5.46 -14.79 26.10
N GLY A 14 -5.51 -13.51 26.44
CA GLY A 14 -6.75 -12.74 26.45
C GLY A 14 -7.32 -12.67 25.03
N SER A 15 -8.47 -13.29 24.85
CA SER A 15 -9.35 -13.13 23.69
C SER A 15 -9.84 -11.69 23.65
N PHE A 16 -9.35 -10.90 22.71
CA PHE A 16 -9.97 -9.62 22.37
C PHE A 16 -11.15 -9.88 21.46
N ALA A 17 -12.35 -9.72 22.00
CA ALA A 17 -13.60 -9.75 21.25
C ALA A 17 -13.64 -8.56 20.26
N ALA A 18 -14.03 -8.83 19.02
CA ALA A 18 -14.40 -7.82 18.05
C ALA A 18 -15.67 -7.10 18.56
N GLY A 19 -15.56 -5.84 18.95
CA GLY A 19 -16.71 -5.06 19.32
C GLY A 19 -16.50 -4.07 20.46
N ASP A 20 -15.58 -3.13 20.33
CA ASP A 20 -15.58 -1.88 21.10
C ASP A 20 -14.64 -0.87 20.41
N PHE A 21 -14.96 -0.52 19.18
CA PHE A 21 -14.46 0.73 18.57
C PHE A 21 -15.48 1.81 18.85
N ALA A 22 -15.45 2.37 20.08
CA ALA A 22 -16.09 3.62 20.36
C ALA A 22 -15.56 4.70 19.40
N GLU A 23 -16.47 5.51 18.88
CA GLU A 23 -16.24 6.57 17.92
C GLU A 23 -14.92 7.33 18.10
N GLY A 24 -14.04 7.30 17.10
CA GLY A 24 -13.22 8.45 16.77
C GLY A 24 -11.75 8.46 17.23
N ILE A 25 -11.17 7.41 17.82
CA ILE A 25 -9.74 7.42 18.17
C ILE A 25 -9.03 6.29 17.45
N THR A 26 -8.34 6.62 16.34
CA THR A 26 -7.33 5.72 15.77
C THR A 26 -6.11 5.68 16.71
N PRO A 27 -5.33 4.58 16.78
CA PRO A 27 -4.12 4.48 17.60
C PRO A 27 -3.05 5.57 17.33
N TRP A 28 -3.27 6.41 16.34
CA TRP A 28 -2.35 7.41 15.80
C TRP A 28 -2.80 8.86 15.98
N GLY A 29 -3.77 9.13 16.84
CA GLY A 29 -4.37 10.46 17.02
C GLY A 29 -5.46 10.74 15.98
N ASP A 30 -6.36 11.66 16.30
CA ASP A 30 -7.46 12.07 15.43
C ASP A 30 -6.90 12.70 14.15
N PRO A 31 -7.06 12.09 12.95
CA PRO A 31 -6.60 12.69 11.71
C PRO A 31 -7.38 13.98 11.34
N ARG A 32 -8.44 14.30 12.12
CA ARG A 32 -9.33 15.46 11.91
C ARG A 32 -8.84 16.75 12.58
N GLY A 33 -7.76 16.70 13.39
CA GLY A 33 -7.35 17.79 14.30
C GLY A 33 -6.03 18.53 13.98
N GLY A 34 -5.33 18.29 12.87
CA GLY A 34 -4.01 18.87 12.63
C GLY A 34 -3.89 19.61 11.30
N VAL A 35 -4.04 20.93 11.31
CA VAL A 35 -3.53 21.80 10.24
C VAL A 35 -2.02 21.92 10.42
N GLY A 36 -1.22 21.42 9.46
CA GLY A 36 0.24 21.65 9.43
C GLY A 36 1.05 20.61 10.20
N GLY A 37 1.00 19.34 9.78
CA GLY A 37 1.80 18.26 10.33
C GLY A 37 2.49 17.45 9.25
N THR A 38 3.29 16.52 9.68
CA THR A 38 4.08 15.58 8.88
C THR A 38 3.23 14.50 8.18
N MET A 39 1.89 14.52 8.33
CA MET A 39 1.00 13.50 7.77
C MET A 39 1.11 13.43 6.26
N ARG A 40 1.27 12.21 5.77
CA ARG A 40 1.26 11.89 4.33
C ARG A 40 0.08 10.98 4.02
N ALA A 41 -0.47 11.17 2.85
CA ALA A 41 -1.52 10.31 2.30
C ALA A 41 -1.11 9.74 0.94
N ALA A 42 -1.70 8.62 0.56
CA ALA A 42 -1.55 8.00 -0.75
C ALA A 42 -2.86 7.32 -1.14
N LEU A 43 -3.17 7.25 -2.43
CA LEU A 43 -4.27 6.44 -2.91
C LEU A 43 -3.73 5.20 -3.63
N TYR A 44 -4.17 4.04 -3.19
CA TYR A 44 -3.69 2.76 -3.68
C TYR A 44 -4.85 1.84 -4.03
N TRP A 45 -4.60 0.89 -4.91
CA TRP A 45 -5.35 -0.36 -4.90
C TRP A 45 -4.67 -1.32 -3.92
N ALA A 46 -5.47 -1.97 -3.09
CA ALA A 46 -5.05 -3.08 -2.25
C ALA A 46 -6.11 -4.19 -2.36
N PRO A 47 -5.74 -5.48 -2.34
CA PRO A 47 -6.72 -6.56 -2.32
C PRO A 47 -7.71 -6.38 -1.17
N GLU A 48 -8.98 -6.75 -1.37
CA GLU A 48 -9.97 -6.76 -0.30
C GLU A 48 -9.54 -7.73 0.83
N VAL A 49 -10.02 -7.50 2.04
CA VAL A 49 -9.61 -8.28 3.22
C VAL A 49 -9.96 -9.76 3.06
N ASP A 50 -11.04 -10.07 2.36
CA ASP A 50 -11.49 -11.43 2.05
C ASP A 50 -10.84 -12.04 0.79
N ASP A 51 -10.07 -11.25 0.01
CA ASP A 51 -9.25 -11.80 -1.08
C ASP A 51 -8.05 -12.56 -0.46
N PRO A 52 -7.84 -13.85 -0.76
CA PRO A 52 -6.67 -14.60 -0.29
C PRO A 52 -5.33 -13.91 -0.58
N LEU A 53 -5.25 -13.08 -1.62
CA LEU A 53 -4.05 -12.32 -1.95
C LEU A 53 -3.68 -11.32 -0.84
N HIS A 54 -4.66 -10.77 -0.12
CA HIS A 54 -4.41 -9.88 1.03
C HIS A 54 -3.60 -10.62 2.11
N ALA A 55 -4.09 -11.76 2.58
CA ALA A 55 -3.45 -12.53 3.64
C ALA A 55 -2.05 -13.05 3.22
N LEU A 56 -1.92 -13.57 2.00
CA LEU A 56 -0.62 -14.04 1.48
C LEU A 56 0.38 -12.90 1.35
N GLY A 57 -0.05 -11.76 0.82
CA GLY A 57 0.83 -10.60 0.68
C GLY A 57 1.22 -9.99 2.02
N ALA A 58 0.28 -9.87 2.97
CA ALA A 58 0.56 -9.40 4.33
C ALA A 58 1.57 -10.31 5.05
N THR A 59 1.40 -11.64 4.94
CA THR A 59 2.34 -12.63 5.50
C THR A 59 3.71 -12.54 4.81
N TRP A 60 3.75 -12.44 3.49
CA TRP A 60 5.01 -12.28 2.75
C TRP A 60 5.77 -11.02 3.16
N LEU A 61 5.08 -9.90 3.27
CA LEU A 61 5.67 -8.62 3.67
C LEU A 61 5.93 -8.55 5.20
N GLY A 62 5.32 -9.43 6.01
CA GLY A 62 5.47 -9.47 7.46
C GLY A 62 4.65 -8.42 8.20
N ARG A 63 3.63 -7.81 7.56
CA ARG A 63 2.74 -6.83 8.19
C ARG A 63 1.42 -6.71 7.44
N ASP A 64 0.34 -6.63 8.18
CA ASP A 64 -0.99 -6.29 7.67
C ASP A 64 -1.21 -4.77 7.69
N PRO A 65 -1.50 -4.12 6.55
CA PRO A 65 -1.76 -2.69 6.49
C PRO A 65 -3.13 -2.27 7.04
N GLU A 66 -4.07 -3.19 7.27
CA GLU A 66 -5.37 -2.90 7.90
C GLU A 66 -5.23 -2.76 9.40
N THR A 67 -4.56 -3.71 10.02
CA THR A 67 -4.53 -3.87 11.49
C THR A 67 -3.23 -3.41 12.13
N ALA A 68 -2.21 -3.10 11.33
CA ALA A 68 -0.82 -2.89 11.76
C ALA A 68 -0.14 -4.13 12.36
N ALA A 69 -0.80 -5.27 12.39
CA ALA A 69 -0.26 -6.49 12.99
C ALA A 69 1.01 -6.94 12.27
N THR A 70 2.04 -7.27 13.06
CA THR A 70 3.24 -7.96 12.55
C THR A 70 2.91 -9.43 12.35
N LEU A 71 3.29 -9.96 11.19
CA LEU A 71 3.03 -11.34 10.80
C LEU A 71 4.34 -12.11 10.59
N PRO A 72 4.37 -13.41 10.91
CA PRO A 72 5.55 -14.22 10.64
C PRO A 72 5.72 -14.39 9.13
N GLN A 73 6.96 -14.19 8.66
CA GLN A 73 7.32 -14.35 7.26
C GLN A 73 7.81 -15.78 6.98
N PRO A 74 7.67 -16.28 5.74
CA PRO A 74 8.29 -17.54 5.34
C PRO A 74 9.80 -17.52 5.53
N ALA A 75 10.36 -18.62 6.05
CA ALA A 75 11.80 -18.78 6.14
C ALA A 75 12.42 -19.15 4.78
N ILE A 76 13.47 -18.48 4.40
CA ILE A 76 14.27 -18.78 3.19
C ILE A 76 15.70 -19.07 3.63
N PRO A 77 16.20 -20.31 3.47
CA PRO A 77 17.55 -20.66 3.90
C PRO A 77 18.62 -19.75 3.30
N GLY A 78 19.45 -19.13 4.14
CA GLY A 78 20.54 -18.25 3.73
C GLY A 78 20.10 -16.95 3.08
N PHE A 79 18.88 -16.47 3.35
CA PHE A 79 18.37 -15.19 2.85
C PHE A 79 17.51 -14.48 3.91
N ASP A 80 17.75 -13.19 4.10
CA ASP A 80 16.98 -12.35 5.02
C ASP A 80 15.77 -11.73 4.28
N LEU A 81 14.61 -12.41 4.37
CA LEU A 81 13.38 -11.92 3.77
C LEU A 81 12.89 -10.64 4.47
N ALA A 82 13.16 -10.52 5.78
CA ALA A 82 12.74 -9.33 6.53
C ALA A 82 13.45 -8.07 6.03
N GLU A 83 14.73 -8.17 5.74
CA GLU A 83 15.50 -7.09 5.11
C GLU A 83 14.99 -6.81 3.67
N ALA A 84 14.85 -7.86 2.86
CA ALA A 84 14.45 -7.73 1.45
C ALA A 84 13.04 -7.14 1.24
N THR A 85 12.17 -7.24 2.24
CA THR A 85 10.80 -6.68 2.20
C THR A 85 10.64 -5.40 3.01
N ALA A 86 11.69 -4.91 3.69
CA ALA A 86 11.60 -3.81 4.66
C ALA A 86 10.95 -2.54 4.07
N GLU A 87 11.33 -2.16 2.86
CA GLU A 87 10.75 -0.98 2.18
C GLU A 87 9.27 -1.22 1.82
N ALA A 88 8.96 -2.34 1.14
CA ALA A 88 7.58 -2.66 0.74
C ALA A 88 6.65 -2.83 1.95
N ARG A 89 7.15 -3.42 3.04
CA ARG A 89 6.43 -3.58 4.32
C ARG A 89 5.93 -2.27 4.89
N ARG A 90 6.66 -1.17 4.71
CA ARG A 90 6.23 0.17 5.19
C ARG A 90 4.90 0.61 4.61
N TYR A 91 4.59 0.16 3.41
CA TYR A 91 3.34 0.49 2.70
C TYR A 91 2.29 -0.61 2.81
N GLY A 92 2.70 -1.87 3.02
CA GLY A 92 1.83 -3.05 2.89
C GLY A 92 1.63 -3.45 1.43
N LEU A 93 0.82 -4.48 1.19
CA LEU A 93 0.55 -4.98 -0.17
C LEU A 93 -0.35 -4.01 -0.92
N HIS A 94 0.15 -3.37 -1.96
CA HIS A 94 -0.57 -2.34 -2.71
C HIS A 94 -0.04 -2.14 -4.12
N ALA A 95 -0.86 -1.53 -4.98
CA ALA A 95 -0.41 -0.88 -6.21
C ALA A 95 -0.73 0.62 -6.15
N THR A 96 0.21 1.46 -6.55
CA THR A 96 0.10 2.90 -6.46
C THR A 96 -0.82 3.48 -7.54
N LEU A 97 -1.87 4.21 -7.15
CA LEU A 97 -2.68 5.07 -8.02
C LEU A 97 -2.24 6.53 -7.90
N LYS A 98 -2.07 7.04 -6.67
CA LYS A 98 -1.43 8.33 -6.37
C LYS A 98 -0.35 8.11 -5.33
N ALA A 99 0.89 8.43 -5.69
CA ALA A 99 2.05 8.29 -4.81
C ALA A 99 1.92 9.14 -3.53
N PRO A 100 2.61 8.77 -2.43
CA PRO A 100 2.54 9.50 -1.16
C PRO A 100 2.86 10.98 -1.27
N PHE A 101 2.02 11.81 -0.69
CA PHE A 101 2.17 13.27 -0.65
C PHE A 101 1.80 13.85 0.73
N ARG A 102 2.36 15.02 1.06
CA ARG A 102 1.93 15.82 2.21
C ARG A 102 0.66 16.58 1.85
N LEU A 103 -0.23 16.76 2.83
CA LEU A 103 -1.50 17.45 2.60
C LEU A 103 -1.30 18.98 2.53
N ALA A 104 -1.89 19.61 1.51
CA ALA A 104 -2.09 21.05 1.42
C ALA A 104 -3.46 21.49 1.94
N GLN A 105 -4.40 20.54 2.06
CA GLN A 105 -5.76 20.74 2.51
C GLN A 105 -6.04 19.90 3.75
N PRO A 106 -7.04 20.24 4.59
CA PRO A 106 -7.48 19.38 5.68
C PRO A 106 -7.89 17.98 5.19
N PHE A 107 -7.65 16.96 6.01
CA PHE A 107 -7.96 15.56 5.67
C PHE A 107 -9.40 15.33 5.15
N PRO A 108 -10.45 15.99 5.69
CA PRO A 108 -11.80 15.85 5.16
C PRO A 108 -11.93 16.27 3.68
N ALA A 109 -11.18 17.26 3.23
CA ALA A 109 -11.19 17.69 1.82
C ALA A 109 -10.57 16.62 0.91
N LEU A 110 -9.50 15.96 1.34
CA LEU A 110 -8.92 14.82 0.64
C LEU A 110 -9.91 13.65 0.60
N ARG A 111 -10.53 13.31 1.75
CA ARG A 111 -11.52 12.25 1.84
C ARG A 111 -12.67 12.47 0.86
N GLU A 112 -13.20 13.68 0.78
CA GLU A 112 -14.26 14.07 -0.15
C GLU A 112 -13.81 13.95 -1.62
N ALA A 113 -12.57 14.31 -1.93
CA ALA A 113 -12.03 14.15 -3.28
C ALA A 113 -11.93 12.66 -3.67
N VAL A 114 -11.51 11.78 -2.74
CA VAL A 114 -11.47 10.33 -2.97
C VAL A 114 -12.88 9.75 -3.13
N LEU A 115 -13.86 10.22 -2.35
CA LEU A 115 -15.28 9.82 -2.50
C LEU A 115 -15.81 10.16 -3.90
N ARG A 116 -15.54 11.37 -4.40
CA ARG A 116 -15.96 11.75 -5.76
C ARG A 116 -15.30 10.90 -6.83
N LEU A 117 -14.00 10.63 -6.72
CA LEU A 117 -13.27 9.75 -7.64
C LEU A 117 -13.90 8.34 -7.64
N ALA A 118 -14.15 7.78 -6.46
CA ALA A 118 -14.72 6.44 -6.32
C ALA A 118 -16.15 6.38 -6.87
N ALA A 119 -17.00 7.39 -6.58
CA ALA A 119 -18.35 7.46 -7.09
C ALA A 119 -18.42 7.58 -8.63
N GLY A 120 -17.44 8.25 -9.23
CA GLY A 120 -17.33 8.43 -10.69
C GLY A 120 -16.66 7.28 -11.42
N THR A 121 -16.25 6.21 -10.73
CA THR A 121 -15.53 5.08 -11.32
C THR A 121 -16.33 3.79 -11.14
N GLU A 122 -16.75 3.16 -12.24
CA GLU A 122 -17.43 1.86 -12.17
C GLU A 122 -16.45 0.72 -11.81
N PRO A 123 -16.87 -0.29 -11.02
CA PRO A 123 -16.08 -1.48 -10.77
C PRO A 123 -15.74 -2.24 -12.06
N PHE A 124 -14.50 -2.68 -12.22
CA PHE A 124 -14.04 -3.36 -13.43
C PHE A 124 -13.22 -4.61 -13.12
N ALA A 125 -13.10 -5.50 -14.13
CA ALA A 125 -12.26 -6.69 -14.02
C ALA A 125 -10.78 -6.31 -14.07
N LEU A 126 -9.99 -6.86 -13.13
CA LEU A 126 -8.53 -6.81 -13.16
C LEU A 126 -8.04 -8.06 -13.93
N PRO A 127 -7.19 -7.91 -14.94
CA PRO A 127 -6.53 -9.06 -15.55
C PRO A 127 -5.81 -9.92 -14.52
N PRO A 128 -5.61 -11.22 -14.79
CA PRO A 128 -4.77 -12.07 -13.95
C PRO A 128 -3.43 -11.39 -13.67
N LEU A 129 -2.91 -11.60 -12.45
CA LEU A 129 -1.61 -11.09 -12.07
C LEU A 129 -0.55 -12.18 -12.23
N SER A 130 0.62 -11.80 -12.69
CA SER A 130 1.80 -12.65 -12.82
C SER A 130 2.95 -12.13 -11.95
N LEU A 131 3.77 -13.04 -11.44
CA LEU A 131 4.99 -12.68 -10.73
C LEU A 131 6.11 -12.40 -11.75
N GLU A 132 6.62 -11.18 -11.73
CA GLU A 132 7.65 -10.72 -12.66
C GLU A 132 8.85 -10.11 -11.93
N SER A 133 10.02 -10.15 -12.57
CA SER A 133 11.15 -9.30 -12.22
C SER A 133 10.97 -7.95 -12.91
N PHE A 134 10.64 -6.94 -12.12
CA PHE A 134 10.35 -5.60 -12.62
C PHE A 134 11.42 -4.62 -12.13
N GLY A 135 12.30 -4.19 -13.04
CA GLY A 135 13.39 -3.29 -12.68
C GLY A 135 14.36 -3.87 -11.63
N GLY A 136 14.48 -5.21 -11.55
CA GLY A 136 15.35 -5.93 -10.64
C GLY A 136 14.72 -6.26 -9.27
N PHE A 137 13.43 -6.02 -9.06
CA PHE A 137 12.69 -6.47 -7.88
C PHE A 137 11.50 -7.36 -8.29
N LEU A 138 11.07 -8.24 -7.40
CA LEU A 138 9.90 -9.08 -7.63
C LEU A 138 8.62 -8.30 -7.37
N ALA A 139 7.70 -8.35 -8.31
CA ALA A 139 6.40 -7.70 -8.23
C ALA A 139 5.31 -8.53 -8.91
N LEU A 140 4.07 -8.35 -8.48
CA LEU A 140 2.91 -8.79 -9.28
C LEU A 140 2.55 -7.70 -10.28
N ARG A 141 2.27 -8.12 -11.52
CA ARG A 141 1.88 -7.26 -12.62
C ARG A 141 0.67 -7.81 -13.33
N GLU A 142 -0.09 -6.94 -13.98
CA GLU A 142 -1.18 -7.36 -14.86
C GLU A 142 -0.64 -8.13 -16.08
N ALA A 143 -1.20 -9.31 -16.34
CA ALA A 143 -0.80 -10.15 -17.47
C ALA A 143 -1.28 -9.61 -18.84
N ALA A 144 -2.15 -8.61 -18.84
CA ALA A 144 -2.66 -7.95 -20.04
C ALA A 144 -2.98 -6.48 -19.74
N PRO A 145 -2.96 -5.58 -20.75
CA PRO A 145 -3.33 -4.19 -20.58
C PRO A 145 -4.75 -4.03 -19.99
N CYS A 146 -4.90 -3.13 -19.02
CA CYS A 146 -6.17 -2.78 -18.38
C CYS A 146 -6.44 -1.27 -18.51
N PRO A 147 -7.06 -0.79 -19.59
CA PRO A 147 -7.31 0.65 -19.80
C PRO A 147 -8.10 1.31 -18.68
N ALA A 148 -9.07 0.60 -18.07
CA ALA A 148 -9.85 1.11 -16.95
C ALA A 148 -8.97 1.39 -15.71
N LEU A 149 -7.97 0.54 -15.47
CA LEU A 149 -7.01 0.71 -14.38
C LEU A 149 -6.08 1.91 -14.62
N HIS A 150 -5.59 2.07 -15.84
CA HIS A 150 -4.80 3.24 -16.23
C HIS A 150 -5.61 4.53 -16.10
N HIS A 151 -6.86 4.53 -16.56
CA HIS A 151 -7.75 5.67 -16.40
C HIS A 151 -7.97 6.03 -14.93
N LEU A 152 -8.22 5.03 -14.08
CA LEU A 152 -8.36 5.25 -12.64
C LEU A 152 -7.10 5.88 -12.01
N ALA A 153 -5.91 5.40 -12.40
CA ALA A 153 -4.64 5.97 -11.93
C ALA A 153 -4.47 7.43 -12.40
N ASP A 154 -4.78 7.72 -13.65
CA ASP A 154 -4.72 9.06 -14.22
C ASP A 154 -5.67 10.03 -13.50
N GLU A 155 -6.92 9.61 -13.28
CA GLU A 155 -7.92 10.40 -12.56
C GLU A 155 -7.54 10.59 -11.08
N ALA A 156 -6.97 9.58 -10.43
CA ALA A 156 -6.44 9.72 -9.08
C ALA A 156 -5.33 10.80 -9.01
N VAL A 157 -4.44 10.84 -10.00
CA VAL A 157 -3.43 11.90 -10.07
C VAL A 157 -4.08 13.27 -10.23
N ARG A 158 -4.99 13.44 -11.20
CA ARG A 158 -5.62 14.74 -11.52
C ARG A 158 -6.51 15.26 -10.40
N GLN A 159 -7.42 14.43 -9.90
CA GLN A 159 -8.45 14.85 -8.95
C GLN A 159 -7.91 15.07 -7.53
N LEU A 160 -6.84 14.37 -7.13
CA LEU A 160 -6.25 14.53 -5.81
C LEU A 160 -5.08 15.53 -5.77
N ASP A 161 -4.63 16.05 -6.92
CA ASP A 161 -3.51 17.00 -6.95
C ASP A 161 -3.79 18.31 -6.18
N PRO A 162 -5.02 18.86 -6.16
CA PRO A 162 -5.33 20.03 -5.33
C PRO A 162 -5.15 19.81 -3.83
N CYS A 163 -5.14 18.54 -3.37
CA CYS A 163 -4.91 18.21 -1.97
C CYS A 163 -3.43 18.03 -1.62
N ARG A 164 -2.54 18.02 -2.61
CA ARG A 164 -1.10 17.78 -2.44
C ARG A 164 -0.35 19.08 -2.18
N ALA A 165 0.45 19.12 -1.10
CA ALA A 165 1.41 20.17 -0.88
C ALA A 165 2.57 20.10 -1.91
N PRO A 166 3.13 21.24 -2.34
CA PRO A 166 4.33 21.25 -3.16
C PRO A 166 5.47 20.44 -2.54
N LEU A 167 6.28 19.80 -3.38
CA LEU A 167 7.47 19.11 -2.89
C LEU A 167 8.42 20.09 -2.22
N SER A 168 8.97 19.72 -1.07
CA SER A 168 10.14 20.39 -0.53
C SER A 168 11.37 20.09 -1.39
N GLU A 169 12.41 20.92 -1.27
CA GLU A 169 13.68 20.67 -1.94
C GLU A 169 14.27 19.29 -1.61
N ALA A 170 14.17 18.87 -0.34
CA ALA A 170 14.61 17.55 0.09
C ALA A 170 13.80 16.40 -0.51
N GLU A 171 12.49 16.56 -0.66
CA GLU A 171 11.62 15.56 -1.33
C GLU A 171 11.92 15.48 -2.83
N ARG A 172 12.13 16.64 -3.47
CA ARG A 172 12.50 16.71 -4.88
C ARG A 172 13.87 16.09 -5.14
N ALA A 173 14.87 16.41 -4.33
CA ALA A 173 16.23 15.87 -4.45
C ALA A 173 16.26 14.34 -4.31
N ARG A 174 15.45 13.77 -3.42
CA ARG A 174 15.34 12.30 -3.28
C ARG A 174 14.84 11.61 -4.54
N ARG A 175 14.11 12.29 -5.42
CA ARG A 175 13.66 11.77 -6.72
C ARG A 175 14.72 11.83 -7.83
N ARG A 176 15.89 12.41 -7.52
CA ARG A 176 17.05 12.51 -8.44
C ARG A 176 16.65 13.05 -9.83
N PRO A 177 16.08 14.27 -9.91
CA PRO A 177 15.55 14.83 -11.15
C PRO A 177 16.58 14.90 -12.28
N GLU A 178 17.87 14.96 -11.96
CA GLU A 178 18.98 14.91 -12.91
C GLU A 178 19.10 13.58 -13.68
N ARG A 179 18.48 12.51 -13.16
CA ARG A 179 18.46 11.17 -13.80
C ARG A 179 17.20 10.90 -14.59
N LEU A 180 16.23 11.81 -14.54
CA LEU A 180 14.95 11.68 -15.23
C LEU A 180 15.07 12.25 -16.65
N ASP A 181 14.38 11.62 -17.60
CA ASP A 181 14.13 12.24 -18.91
C ASP A 181 13.24 13.49 -18.79
N ALA A 182 13.07 14.22 -19.88
CA ALA A 182 12.35 15.51 -19.87
C ALA A 182 10.90 15.35 -19.41
N ARG A 183 10.16 14.33 -19.89
CA ARG A 183 8.76 14.09 -19.53
C ARG A 183 8.60 13.72 -18.07
N ARG A 184 9.40 12.79 -17.56
CA ARG A 184 9.35 12.40 -16.14
C ARG A 184 9.76 13.54 -15.21
N ARG A 185 10.67 14.40 -15.64
CA ARG A 185 11.03 15.61 -14.88
C ARG A 185 9.86 16.58 -14.84
N GLU A 186 9.18 16.82 -15.96
CA GLU A 186 7.97 17.63 -16.02
C GLU A 186 6.86 17.03 -15.14
N ASN A 187 6.65 15.71 -15.19
CA ASN A 187 5.72 15.01 -14.31
C ASN A 187 6.06 15.22 -12.82
N LEU A 188 7.33 15.11 -12.46
CA LEU A 188 7.79 15.36 -11.09
C LEU A 188 7.47 16.80 -10.64
N ASP A 189 7.77 17.77 -11.49
CA ASP A 189 7.58 19.19 -11.17
C ASP A 189 6.09 19.54 -11.09
N ARG A 190 5.26 19.02 -11.98
CA ARG A 190 3.83 19.30 -12.05
C ARG A 190 3.01 18.48 -11.05
N TRP A 191 3.25 17.17 -10.95
CA TRP A 191 2.40 16.23 -10.22
C TRP A 191 3.04 15.66 -8.95
N GLY A 192 4.31 16.02 -8.68
CA GLY A 192 5.06 15.55 -7.51
C GLY A 192 5.58 14.12 -7.61
N TYR A 193 5.40 13.45 -8.76
CA TYR A 193 5.85 12.08 -8.98
C TYR A 193 6.15 11.85 -10.46
N PRO A 194 7.29 11.22 -10.82
CA PRO A 194 7.70 11.10 -12.22
C PRO A 194 6.94 10.01 -12.99
N GLU A 195 6.54 8.92 -12.32
CA GLU A 195 5.86 7.79 -12.95
C GLU A 195 4.34 7.97 -12.86
N VAL A 196 3.77 8.88 -13.67
CA VAL A 196 2.34 9.14 -13.85
C VAL A 196 1.97 9.07 -15.32
N PHE A 197 0.70 8.90 -15.64
CA PHE A 197 0.16 8.86 -17.01
C PHE A 197 0.87 7.82 -17.88
N GLU A 198 1.44 8.18 -18.99
CA GLU A 198 2.13 7.27 -19.92
C GLU A 198 3.34 6.55 -19.28
N ASP A 199 3.91 7.11 -18.22
CA ASP A 199 5.01 6.49 -17.47
C ASP A 199 4.53 5.59 -16.33
N TRP A 200 3.25 5.65 -15.99
CA TRP A 200 2.67 4.80 -14.96
C TRP A 200 2.66 3.33 -15.37
N ARG A 201 2.98 2.44 -14.44
CA ARG A 201 2.95 0.98 -14.63
C ARG A 201 2.37 0.34 -13.38
N PHE A 202 1.33 -0.46 -13.56
CA PHE A 202 0.80 -1.25 -12.47
C PHE A 202 1.85 -2.23 -11.97
N HIS A 203 2.08 -2.24 -10.67
CA HIS A 203 2.90 -3.24 -9.99
C HIS A 203 2.59 -3.27 -8.50
N VAL A 204 2.65 -4.47 -7.92
CA VAL A 204 2.57 -4.70 -6.48
C VAL A 204 3.93 -5.19 -6.02
N THR A 205 4.68 -4.34 -5.34
CA THR A 205 6.07 -4.62 -4.95
C THR A 205 6.14 -5.66 -3.83
N LEU A 206 6.96 -6.69 -4.02
CA LEU A 206 7.13 -7.80 -3.08
C LEU A 206 8.53 -7.88 -2.46
N THR A 207 9.54 -7.28 -3.09
CA THR A 207 10.93 -7.23 -2.58
C THR A 207 11.61 -5.92 -2.92
N ARG A 208 12.76 -5.63 -2.29
CA ARG A 208 13.75 -4.71 -2.85
C ARG A 208 14.35 -5.25 -4.15
N ARG A 209 15.23 -4.47 -4.77
CA ARG A 209 16.06 -5.01 -5.86
C ARG A 209 16.91 -6.17 -5.35
N LEU A 210 16.90 -7.25 -6.10
CA LEU A 210 17.63 -8.48 -5.81
C LEU A 210 18.78 -8.65 -6.79
N LEU A 211 19.87 -9.24 -6.32
CA LEU A 211 20.89 -9.79 -7.20
C LEU A 211 20.35 -11.05 -7.88
N PRO A 212 20.89 -11.46 -9.04
CA PRO A 212 20.41 -12.64 -9.76
C PRO A 212 20.38 -13.92 -8.90
N GLU A 213 21.40 -14.12 -8.07
CA GLU A 213 21.51 -15.26 -7.14
C GLU A 213 20.50 -15.18 -5.98
N GLU A 214 20.14 -13.97 -5.53
CA GLU A 214 19.09 -13.76 -4.55
C GLU A 214 17.71 -14.06 -5.16
N GLU A 215 17.46 -13.55 -6.38
CA GLU A 215 16.22 -13.80 -7.08
C GLU A 215 16.00 -15.30 -7.36
N ALA A 216 17.04 -15.99 -7.82
CA ALA A 216 16.99 -17.45 -8.06
C ALA A 216 16.61 -18.23 -6.79
N ARG A 217 16.96 -17.72 -5.61
CA ARG A 217 16.64 -18.31 -4.31
C ARG A 217 15.24 -17.95 -3.81
N VAL A 218 14.84 -16.68 -3.97
CA VAL A 218 13.61 -16.11 -3.42
C VAL A 218 12.38 -16.47 -4.28
N ARG A 219 12.52 -16.37 -5.62
CA ARG A 219 11.39 -16.58 -6.56
C ARG A 219 10.68 -17.91 -6.37
N PRO A 220 11.34 -19.08 -6.28
CA PRO A 220 10.62 -20.33 -6.11
C PRO A 220 9.87 -20.46 -4.79
N VAL A 221 10.33 -19.75 -3.74
CA VAL A 221 9.65 -19.72 -2.43
C VAL A 221 8.42 -18.84 -2.53
N LEU A 222 8.55 -17.67 -3.16
CA LEU A 222 7.44 -16.73 -3.37
C LEU A 222 6.35 -17.33 -4.27
N GLU A 223 6.72 -17.99 -5.37
CA GLU A 223 5.78 -18.69 -6.26
C GLU A 223 4.98 -19.76 -5.51
N ARG A 224 5.65 -20.54 -4.69
CA ARG A 224 5.02 -21.55 -3.84
C ARG A 224 4.10 -20.93 -2.78
N HIS A 225 4.51 -19.79 -2.18
CA HIS A 225 3.75 -19.07 -1.18
C HIS A 225 2.48 -18.46 -1.76
N LEU A 226 2.53 -17.89 -2.95
CA LEU A 226 1.41 -17.27 -3.63
C LEU A 226 0.50 -18.29 -4.33
N GLY A 227 1.06 -19.43 -4.78
CA GLY A 227 0.34 -20.44 -5.56
C GLY A 227 -0.31 -19.84 -6.81
N ASP A 228 -1.55 -20.26 -7.07
CA ASP A 228 -2.37 -19.77 -8.18
C ASP A 228 -3.18 -18.51 -7.87
N ILE A 229 -3.12 -18.01 -6.63
CA ILE A 229 -3.94 -16.89 -6.16
C ILE A 229 -3.79 -15.63 -7.03
N PRO A 230 -2.57 -15.20 -7.44
CA PRO A 230 -2.43 -14.02 -8.29
C PRO A 230 -3.17 -14.14 -9.63
N ALA A 231 -3.23 -15.34 -10.22
CA ALA A 231 -3.85 -15.59 -11.51
C ALA A 231 -5.39 -15.70 -11.44
N ARG A 232 -5.98 -15.80 -10.24
CA ARG A 232 -7.44 -15.91 -10.09
C ARG A 232 -8.15 -14.67 -10.55
N PRO A 233 -9.33 -14.79 -11.18
CA PRO A 233 -10.15 -13.65 -11.56
C PRO A 233 -10.47 -12.77 -10.36
N ARG A 234 -10.32 -11.45 -10.52
CA ARG A 234 -10.72 -10.47 -9.51
C ARG A 234 -11.28 -9.22 -10.16
N ARG A 235 -11.97 -8.42 -9.36
CA ARG A 235 -12.46 -7.11 -9.76
C ARG A 235 -11.84 -6.05 -8.86
N ILE A 236 -11.60 -4.90 -9.42
CA ILE A 236 -11.36 -3.69 -8.62
C ILE A 236 -12.72 -3.13 -8.26
N THR A 237 -13.06 -3.22 -6.99
CA THR A 237 -14.34 -2.79 -6.41
C THR A 237 -14.18 -1.63 -5.45
N SER A 238 -12.94 -1.37 -5.00
CA SER A 238 -12.62 -0.26 -4.13
C SER A 238 -11.24 0.33 -4.41
N VAL A 239 -11.03 1.54 -3.90
CA VAL A 239 -9.70 2.16 -3.73
C VAL A 239 -9.47 2.42 -2.25
N SER A 240 -8.21 2.40 -1.83
CA SER A 240 -7.82 2.49 -0.44
C SER A 240 -7.01 3.74 -0.18
N LEU A 241 -7.47 4.57 0.75
CA LEU A 241 -6.74 5.73 1.24
C LEU A 241 -5.80 5.28 2.35
N PHE A 242 -4.51 5.39 2.09
CA PHE A 242 -3.46 5.10 3.06
C PHE A 242 -2.97 6.39 3.68
N THR A 243 -2.71 6.36 4.99
CA THR A 243 -2.13 7.49 5.72
C THR A 243 -0.91 7.07 6.51
N GLN A 244 -0.04 8.03 6.74
CA GLN A 244 1.16 7.91 7.55
C GLN A 244 1.26 9.15 8.43
N GLY A 245 1.20 8.97 9.75
CA GLY A 245 1.21 10.07 10.72
C GLY A 245 2.56 10.78 10.84
N SER A 246 3.66 10.04 10.72
CA SER A 246 5.02 10.57 10.68
C SER A 246 5.94 9.68 9.83
N PRO A 247 7.11 10.17 9.37
CA PRO A 247 8.03 9.37 8.54
C PRO A 247 8.53 8.08 9.20
N GLU A 248 8.47 7.96 10.52
CA GLU A 248 8.97 6.83 11.31
C GLU A 248 7.98 5.66 11.34
N VAL A 249 6.68 5.95 11.21
CA VAL A 249 5.64 4.91 11.23
C VAL A 249 5.29 4.41 9.83
N PRO A 250 4.79 3.18 9.68
CA PRO A 250 4.34 2.68 8.39
C PRO A 250 3.03 3.33 7.94
N PHE A 251 2.71 3.21 6.65
CA PHE A 251 1.39 3.52 6.13
C PHE A 251 0.36 2.48 6.58
N LEU A 252 -0.85 2.94 6.87
CA LEU A 252 -2.01 2.12 7.18
C LEU A 252 -3.18 2.49 6.28
N ILE A 253 -4.05 1.54 6.02
CA ILE A 253 -5.34 1.79 5.37
C ILE A 253 -6.21 2.55 6.36
N SER A 254 -6.54 3.80 6.04
CA SER A 254 -7.45 4.62 6.84
C SER A 254 -8.90 4.38 6.45
N GLU A 255 -9.16 4.15 5.17
CA GLU A 255 -10.51 3.96 4.65
C GLU A 255 -10.45 3.31 3.26
N ARG A 256 -11.45 2.45 2.97
CA ARG A 256 -11.71 1.91 1.63
C ARG A 256 -12.95 2.57 1.05
N PHE A 257 -12.89 2.93 -0.22
CA PHE A 257 -13.96 3.63 -0.93
C PHE A 257 -14.47 2.73 -2.06
N THR A 258 -15.71 2.30 -1.93
CA THR A 258 -16.37 1.46 -2.95
C THR A 258 -16.57 2.25 -4.24
N LEU A 259 -16.16 1.66 -5.38
CA LEU A 259 -16.36 2.24 -6.70
C LEU A 259 -17.84 2.16 -7.13
N GLY A 260 -18.33 3.15 -7.89
CA GLY A 260 -19.70 3.21 -8.39
C GLY A 260 -20.74 3.45 -7.32
N ALA A 261 -20.36 3.62 -6.04
CA ALA A 261 -21.29 3.91 -4.98
C ALA A 261 -21.78 5.38 -5.11
N SER A 262 -23.07 5.56 -5.39
CA SER A 262 -23.68 6.88 -5.38
C SER A 262 -23.40 7.58 -4.04
N ALA A 263 -23.04 8.86 -4.08
CA ALA A 263 -22.81 9.68 -2.89
C ALA A 263 -24.10 9.97 -2.09
N SER A 264 -25.19 9.22 -2.34
CA SER A 264 -26.50 9.37 -1.74
C SER A 264 -26.66 8.42 -0.56
N GLY A 265 -26.43 8.91 0.64
CA GLY A 265 -26.89 8.22 1.84
C GLY A 265 -25.94 8.22 3.02
N ARG A 266 -25.79 9.37 3.67
CA ARG A 266 -25.77 9.46 5.15
C ARG A 266 -26.11 10.88 5.58
#